data_866a49dfbd6a0a922e455fead3d4008c
#
_entry.id   866a49dfbd6a0a922e455fead3d4008c
#
_cell.length_a   1.000
_cell.length_b   1.000
_cell.length_c   1.000
_cell.angle_alpha   90.00
_cell.angle_beta   90.00
_cell.angle_gamma   90.00
#
_symmetry.space_group_name_H-M   'P 1'
#
loop_
_entity.id
_entity.type
_entity.pdbx_description
1 polymer ?
#
loop_
_entity_poly.entity_id
_entity_poly.type
_entity_poly.pdbx_seq_one_letter_code
_entity_poly.pdbx_strand_id
1 'polypeptide(L)'
;MKRLLSSVAVLIISGFACLAQTDESRHEISVSYGYLTFPQAVDLISAGSAIVLGGFSIWLSNIFDPEDQEYPKRINNGGTGSFSFQYLYTLNKTIKVGGIVCYENNWGEWNNGDSYIVHYPAIMATSKLYWFNREHFGIYSKLSLGLTLAINGQCEAKLIPAFQTSAVSMEFGGKALRGFLETGCGNQGLLNLGMKYSF
;
A
#
# COMPACT_ATOMS: atom_id res chain seq x y z
N MET A 1 -26.78 -3.46 -10.08
CA MET A 1 -25.47 -3.07 -9.61
C MET A 1 -24.31 -3.76 -10.34
N LYS A 2 -24.22 -5.09 -10.44
CA LYS A 2 -23.10 -5.78 -11.12
C LYS A 2 -22.87 -5.34 -12.58
N ARG A 3 -23.93 -5.10 -13.36
CA ARG A 3 -23.82 -4.64 -14.77
C ARG A 3 -23.35 -3.19 -14.91
N LEU A 4 -23.64 -2.33 -13.94
CA LEU A 4 -23.18 -0.95 -13.93
C LEU A 4 -21.67 -0.87 -13.62
N LEU A 5 -21.18 -1.68 -12.69
CA LEU A 5 -19.75 -1.77 -12.36
C LEU A 5 -18.93 -2.28 -13.55
N SER A 6 -19.43 -3.29 -14.28
CA SER A 6 -18.74 -3.81 -15.47
C SER A 6 -18.69 -2.78 -16.60
N SER A 7 -19.76 -2.00 -16.81
CA SER A 7 -19.79 -0.95 -17.83
C SER A 7 -18.85 0.21 -17.51
N VAL A 8 -18.74 0.60 -16.24
CA VAL A 8 -17.80 1.63 -15.79
C VAL A 8 -16.35 1.15 -15.92
N ALA A 9 -16.06 -0.11 -15.57
CA ALA A 9 -14.74 -0.70 -15.75
C ALA A 9 -14.32 -0.76 -17.23
N VAL A 10 -15.23 -1.14 -18.13
CA VAL A 10 -14.97 -1.15 -19.59
C VAL A 10 -14.77 0.26 -20.14
N LEU A 11 -15.51 1.26 -19.66
CA LEU A 11 -15.35 2.66 -20.07
C LEU A 11 -14.01 3.25 -19.60
N ILE A 12 -13.58 2.91 -18.39
CA ILE A 12 -12.28 3.30 -17.87
C ILE A 12 -11.15 2.66 -18.70
N ILE A 13 -11.22 1.37 -18.96
CA ILE A 13 -10.22 0.63 -19.75
C ILE A 13 -10.17 1.14 -21.20
N SER A 14 -11.31 1.42 -21.84
CA SER A 14 -11.35 1.95 -23.20
C SER A 14 -10.85 3.41 -23.30
N GLY A 15 -11.11 4.24 -22.27
CA GLY A 15 -10.56 5.60 -22.18
C GLY A 15 -9.04 5.61 -22.10
N PHE A 16 -8.44 4.67 -21.36
CA PHE A 16 -6.98 4.53 -21.26
C PHE A 16 -6.33 4.02 -22.56
N ALA A 17 -7.00 3.19 -23.33
CA ALA A 17 -6.48 2.68 -24.61
C ALA A 17 -6.32 3.78 -25.68
N CYS A 18 -7.09 4.86 -25.61
CA CYS A 18 -7.06 5.95 -26.56
C CYS A 18 -5.91 6.96 -26.34
N LEU A 19 -5.29 6.98 -25.14
CA LEU A 19 -4.21 7.89 -24.80
C LEU A 19 -2.79 7.33 -25.06
N ALA A 20 -2.70 6.13 -25.64
CA ALA A 20 -1.45 5.33 -25.71
C ALA A 20 -0.51 5.67 -26.90
N GLN A 21 -0.48 6.89 -27.41
CA GLN A 21 0.30 7.22 -28.61
C GLN A 21 1.40 8.28 -28.43
N THR A 22 2.16 8.23 -27.35
CA THR A 22 3.38 9.08 -27.26
C THR A 22 4.62 8.25 -26.96
N ASP A 23 5.67 8.46 -27.73
CA ASP A 23 6.90 7.64 -27.81
C ASP A 23 7.81 7.71 -26.57
N GLU A 24 7.55 8.61 -25.61
CA GLU A 24 8.20 8.66 -24.29
C GLU A 24 7.18 9.01 -23.22
N SER A 25 6.56 7.98 -22.66
CA SER A 25 5.63 8.16 -21.53
C SER A 25 6.38 8.66 -20.29
N ARG A 26 6.16 9.93 -19.94
CA ARG A 26 6.76 10.54 -18.74
C ARG A 26 5.90 10.38 -17.49
N HIS A 27 4.65 10.02 -17.67
CA HIS A 27 3.67 9.93 -16.60
C HIS A 27 3.24 8.47 -16.41
N GLU A 28 3.08 8.08 -15.18
CA GLU A 28 2.62 6.74 -14.80
C GLU A 28 1.56 6.88 -13.71
N ILE A 29 0.43 6.21 -13.91
CA ILE A 29 -0.58 6.00 -12.87
C ILE A 29 -0.67 4.52 -12.57
N SER A 30 -0.92 4.19 -11.32
CA SER A 30 -1.12 2.80 -10.93
C SER A 30 -2.13 2.66 -9.81
N VAL A 31 -2.79 1.50 -9.83
CA VAL A 31 -3.68 1.04 -8.77
C VAL A 31 -3.19 -0.30 -8.27
N SER A 32 -3.25 -0.49 -6.97
CA SER A 32 -2.79 -1.74 -6.37
C SER A 32 -3.55 -2.09 -5.10
N TYR A 33 -3.45 -3.37 -4.76
CA TYR A 33 -3.95 -3.93 -3.53
C TYR A 33 -2.83 -4.68 -2.82
N GLY A 34 -2.64 -4.34 -1.56
CA GLY A 34 -1.62 -4.97 -0.72
C GLY A 34 -2.22 -5.67 0.49
N TYR A 35 -1.53 -6.71 0.92
CA TYR A 35 -1.91 -7.54 2.06
C TYR A 35 -0.78 -7.60 3.09
N LEU A 36 -1.13 -7.81 4.37
CA LEU A 36 -0.20 -7.75 5.50
C LEU A 36 0.50 -6.39 5.60
N THR A 37 -0.30 -5.35 5.76
CA THR A 37 0.17 -3.98 5.96
C THR A 37 0.80 -3.80 7.32
N PHE A 38 1.57 -2.72 7.50
CA PHE A 38 2.18 -2.38 8.79
C PHE A 38 1.14 -2.23 9.91
N PRO A 39 0.01 -1.51 9.76
CA PRO A 39 -1.04 -1.47 10.77
C PRO A 39 -1.61 -2.86 11.11
N GLN A 40 -1.84 -3.72 10.12
CA GLN A 40 -2.29 -5.11 10.35
C GLN A 40 -1.24 -5.93 11.11
N ALA A 41 0.04 -5.76 10.80
CA ALA A 41 1.11 -6.46 11.49
C ALA A 41 1.20 -6.05 12.98
N VAL A 42 1.04 -4.77 13.28
CA VAL A 42 1.00 -4.26 14.66
C VAL A 42 -0.20 -4.81 15.41
N ASP A 43 -1.38 -4.83 14.78
CA ASP A 43 -2.59 -5.40 15.39
C ASP A 43 -2.45 -6.91 15.65
N LEU A 44 -1.83 -7.64 14.74
CA LEU A 44 -1.59 -9.08 14.88
C LEU A 44 -0.61 -9.40 16.03
N ILE A 45 0.42 -8.58 16.22
CA ILE A 45 1.38 -8.70 17.32
C ILE A 45 0.71 -8.41 18.66
N SER A 46 -0.10 -7.37 18.75
CA SER A 46 -0.82 -6.98 19.97
C SER A 46 -1.84 -8.03 20.40
N ALA A 47 -2.38 -8.82 19.45
CA ALA A 47 -3.26 -9.95 19.72
C ALA A 47 -2.56 -11.22 20.25
N GLY A 48 -1.23 -11.18 20.44
CA GLY A 48 -0.44 -12.30 20.95
C GLY A 48 -0.14 -13.39 19.91
N SER A 49 -0.40 -13.11 18.62
CA SER A 49 -0.03 -13.99 17.51
C SER A 49 1.44 -13.79 17.15
N ALA A 50 2.32 -14.32 17.98
CA ALA A 50 3.78 -14.20 17.82
C ALA A 50 4.33 -15.09 16.69
N ILE A 51 3.79 -14.98 15.49
CA ILE A 51 4.34 -15.66 14.35
C ILE A 51 4.66 -14.63 13.26
N VAL A 52 5.92 -14.66 12.84
CA VAL A 52 6.40 -14.16 11.56
C VAL A 52 6.87 -12.71 11.53
N LEU A 53 7.93 -12.38 11.97
CA LEU A 53 8.87 -11.32 11.61
C LEU A 53 9.73 -10.93 12.82
N GLY A 54 10.26 -11.94 13.48
CA GLY A 54 10.82 -11.93 14.84
C GLY A 54 11.95 -10.94 15.18
N GLY A 55 12.46 -10.18 14.27
CA GLY A 55 13.47 -9.14 14.59
C GLY A 55 12.96 -7.72 14.30
N PHE A 56 12.17 -7.57 13.26
CA PHE A 56 11.68 -6.26 12.81
C PHE A 56 10.48 -5.78 13.65
N SER A 57 9.62 -6.70 14.10
CA SER A 57 8.50 -6.40 14.97
C SER A 57 8.92 -5.96 16.37
N ILE A 58 9.96 -6.58 16.94
CA ILE A 58 10.51 -6.19 18.25
C ILE A 58 11.17 -4.80 18.17
N TRP A 59 11.85 -4.49 17.07
CA TRP A 59 12.45 -3.17 16.87
C TRP A 59 11.37 -2.08 16.71
N LEU A 60 10.27 -2.37 16.03
CA LEU A 60 9.16 -1.44 15.85
C LEU A 60 8.32 -1.27 17.11
N SER A 61 8.02 -2.32 17.86
CA SER A 61 7.29 -2.20 19.12
C SER A 61 8.04 -1.32 20.12
N ASN A 62 9.38 -1.42 20.20
CA ASN A 62 10.19 -0.56 21.05
C ASN A 62 10.19 0.93 20.64
N ILE A 63 9.85 1.24 19.39
CA ILE A 63 9.75 2.64 18.92
C ILE A 63 8.36 3.23 19.15
N PHE A 64 7.31 2.41 19.09
CA PHE A 64 5.93 2.86 19.05
C PHE A 64 5.09 2.50 20.29
N ASP A 65 5.64 1.71 21.21
CA ASP A 65 4.95 1.34 22.44
C ASP A 65 5.54 2.14 23.61
N PRO A 66 4.86 3.21 24.08
CA PRO A 66 5.23 3.84 25.34
C PRO A 66 4.83 2.90 26.48
N GLU A 67 5.79 2.58 27.33
CA GLU A 67 5.64 1.84 28.57
C GLU A 67 4.37 2.23 29.35
N ASP A 68 3.66 1.22 29.89
CA ASP A 68 2.68 1.31 30.96
C ASP A 68 1.22 1.73 30.64
N GLN A 69 0.64 1.25 29.55
CA GLN A 69 -0.84 1.17 29.55
C GLN A 69 -1.29 -0.28 29.38
N GLU A 70 -1.96 -0.83 30.39
CA GLU A 70 -2.74 -2.07 30.30
C GLU A 70 -3.89 -1.87 29.31
N TYR A 71 -3.61 -2.04 28.02
CA TYR A 71 -4.68 -2.06 27.00
C TYR A 71 -5.47 -3.36 27.11
N PRO A 72 -6.80 -3.32 27.01
CA PRO A 72 -7.60 -4.54 26.96
C PRO A 72 -7.09 -5.40 25.79
N LYS A 73 -6.96 -6.70 26.04
CA LYS A 73 -6.44 -7.66 25.07
C LYS A 73 -7.38 -7.72 23.86
N ARG A 74 -6.83 -7.54 22.68
CA ARG A 74 -7.58 -7.63 21.42
C ARG A 74 -7.85 -9.10 21.08
N ILE A 75 -9.09 -9.39 20.70
CA ILE A 75 -9.56 -10.70 20.27
C ILE A 75 -10.16 -10.52 18.87
N ASN A 76 -9.92 -11.43 17.94
CA ASN A 76 -10.46 -11.38 16.58
C ASN A 76 -10.12 -10.07 15.84
N ASN A 77 -8.94 -10.02 15.24
CA ASN A 77 -8.53 -8.90 14.41
C ASN A 77 -8.63 -9.24 12.93
N GLY A 78 -9.13 -8.30 12.14
CA GLY A 78 -9.18 -8.39 10.68
C GLY A 78 -8.86 -7.05 10.03
N GLY A 79 -8.55 -7.08 8.75
CA GLY A 79 -8.30 -5.87 7.98
C GLY A 79 -8.59 -6.09 6.49
N THR A 80 -8.94 -5.02 5.79
CA THR A 80 -9.22 -5.08 4.34
C THR A 80 -7.97 -5.25 3.48
N GLY A 81 -6.77 -5.09 4.03
CA GLY A 81 -5.60 -4.81 3.22
C GLY A 81 -5.58 -3.36 2.72
N SER A 82 -4.55 -2.98 2.00
CA SER A 82 -4.32 -1.61 1.54
C SER A 82 -4.68 -1.45 0.08
N PHE A 83 -5.63 -0.56 -0.22
CA PHE A 83 -5.85 -0.05 -1.56
C PHE A 83 -4.98 1.17 -1.79
N SER A 84 -4.27 1.19 -2.91
CA SER A 84 -3.35 2.28 -3.24
C SER A 84 -3.60 2.82 -4.63
N PHE A 85 -3.51 4.14 -4.74
CA PHE A 85 -3.43 4.87 -6.00
C PHE A 85 -2.11 5.64 -6.02
N GLN A 86 -1.35 5.50 -7.10
CA GLN A 86 -0.03 6.12 -7.23
C GLN A 86 0.06 6.87 -8.55
N TYR A 87 0.70 8.04 -8.50
CA TYR A 87 1.13 8.80 -9.66
C TYR A 87 2.64 9.00 -9.62
N LEU A 88 3.32 8.73 -10.73
CA LEU A 88 4.76 8.91 -10.89
C LEU A 88 5.08 9.72 -12.13
N TYR A 89 6.13 10.52 -11.99
CA TYR A 89 6.78 11.23 -13.07
C TYR A 89 8.17 10.61 -13.33
N THR A 90 8.48 10.35 -14.60
CA THR A 90 9.75 9.78 -15.04
C THR A 90 10.78 10.88 -15.13
N LEU A 91 11.76 10.91 -14.23
CA LEU A 91 12.89 11.83 -14.26
C LEU A 91 13.92 11.39 -15.32
N ASN A 92 14.21 10.10 -15.34
CA ASN A 92 15.10 9.47 -16.30
C ASN A 92 14.76 7.98 -16.44
N LYS A 93 15.51 7.25 -17.30
CA LYS A 93 15.28 5.82 -17.57
C LYS A 93 15.34 4.92 -16.31
N THR A 94 15.96 5.40 -15.24
CA THR A 94 16.22 4.63 -14.02
C THR A 94 15.37 5.09 -12.85
N ILE A 95 14.99 6.38 -12.79
CA ILE A 95 14.35 6.98 -11.61
C ILE A 95 12.99 7.56 -11.98
N LYS A 96 11.99 7.19 -11.22
CA LYS A 96 10.67 7.81 -11.21
C LYS A 96 10.33 8.31 -9.81
N VAL A 97 9.65 9.44 -9.71
CA VAL A 97 9.24 10.06 -8.43
C VAL A 97 7.78 10.49 -8.49
N GLY A 98 7.13 10.54 -7.36
CA GLY A 98 5.74 10.98 -7.29
C GLY A 98 5.10 10.80 -5.93
N GLY A 99 3.81 10.51 -5.93
CA GLY A 99 3.00 10.35 -4.72
C GLY A 99 2.12 9.11 -4.74
N ILE A 100 1.81 8.64 -3.55
CA ILE A 100 0.90 7.51 -3.30
C ILE A 100 -0.14 7.97 -2.29
N VAL A 101 -1.39 7.59 -2.53
CA VAL A 101 -2.47 7.62 -1.55
C VAL A 101 -2.88 6.18 -1.27
N CYS A 102 -2.92 5.81 0.01
CA CYS A 102 -3.34 4.49 0.45
C CYS A 102 -4.55 4.60 1.37
N TYR A 103 -5.35 3.56 1.39
CA TYR A 103 -6.44 3.43 2.34
C TYR A 103 -6.60 1.98 2.76
N GLU A 104 -6.69 1.78 4.07
CA GLU A 104 -7.08 0.51 4.67
C GLU A 104 -7.99 0.73 5.87
N ASN A 105 -8.71 -0.30 6.26
CA ASN A 105 -9.37 -0.33 7.56
C ASN A 105 -9.10 -1.64 8.27
N ASN A 106 -8.98 -1.54 9.59
CA ASN A 106 -8.84 -2.68 10.49
C ASN A 106 -10.01 -2.70 11.46
N TRP A 107 -10.48 -3.88 11.78
CA TRP A 107 -11.54 -4.11 12.76
C TRP A 107 -11.17 -5.23 13.71
N GLY A 108 -11.79 -5.22 14.87
CA GLY A 108 -11.59 -6.27 15.87
C GLY A 108 -12.52 -6.11 17.06
N GLU A 109 -12.36 -6.99 18.00
CA GLU A 109 -13.11 -6.99 19.25
C GLU A 109 -12.14 -6.92 20.43
N TRP A 110 -12.52 -6.15 21.45
CA TRP A 110 -11.82 -6.11 22.72
C TRP A 110 -12.31 -7.24 23.64
N ASN A 111 -11.51 -7.60 24.65
CA ASN A 111 -11.86 -8.62 25.64
C ASN A 111 -13.13 -8.30 26.45
N ASN A 112 -13.59 -7.07 26.45
CA ASN A 112 -14.84 -6.61 27.08
C ASN A 112 -16.08 -6.77 26.17
N GLY A 113 -15.92 -7.27 24.93
CA GLY A 113 -16.98 -7.44 23.95
C GLY A 113 -17.26 -6.22 23.06
N ASP A 114 -16.52 -5.12 23.25
CA ASP A 114 -16.66 -3.95 22.39
C ASP A 114 -15.95 -4.18 21.05
N SER A 115 -16.62 -3.87 19.95
CA SER A 115 -16.01 -3.87 18.61
C SER A 115 -15.41 -2.50 18.27
N TYR A 116 -14.33 -2.52 17.51
CA TYR A 116 -13.71 -1.30 17.00
C TYR A 116 -13.46 -1.38 15.50
N ILE A 117 -13.47 -0.23 14.85
CA ILE A 117 -13.03 -0.06 13.46
C ILE A 117 -12.10 1.14 13.43
N VAL A 118 -10.93 0.97 12.82
CA VAL A 118 -9.95 2.03 12.63
C VAL A 118 -9.66 2.17 11.15
N HIS A 119 -9.72 3.41 10.65
CA HIS A 119 -9.41 3.77 9.27
C HIS A 119 -8.01 4.37 9.19
N TYR A 120 -7.23 3.96 8.19
CA TYR A 120 -5.86 4.40 7.97
C TYR A 120 -5.67 4.99 6.56
N PRO A 121 -6.22 6.19 6.27
CA PRO A 121 -5.81 6.93 5.07
C PRO A 121 -4.36 7.39 5.21
N ALA A 122 -3.54 7.18 4.17
CA ALA A 122 -2.15 7.58 4.13
C ALA A 122 -1.80 8.30 2.83
N ILE A 123 -0.87 9.25 2.93
CA ILE A 123 -0.26 9.92 1.79
C ILE A 123 1.25 9.87 1.92
N MET A 124 1.93 9.47 0.86
CA MET A 124 3.39 9.31 0.86
C MET A 124 4.00 9.87 -0.43
N ALA A 125 5.15 10.51 -0.30
CA ALA A 125 6.06 10.74 -1.43
C ALA A 125 6.78 9.42 -1.74
N THR A 126 6.97 9.14 -3.03
CA THR A 126 7.55 7.86 -3.47
C THR A 126 8.60 8.04 -4.54
N SER A 127 9.58 7.14 -4.52
CA SER A 127 10.57 6.98 -5.58
C SER A 127 10.71 5.52 -5.98
N LYS A 128 10.82 5.28 -7.30
CA LYS A 128 11.17 3.97 -7.87
C LYS A 128 12.52 4.06 -8.53
N LEU A 129 13.39 3.11 -8.23
CA LEU A 129 14.71 2.93 -8.84
C LEU A 129 14.70 1.64 -9.65
N TYR A 130 14.79 1.77 -10.97
CA TYR A 130 14.83 0.62 -11.89
C TYR A 130 16.25 0.07 -12.00
N TRP A 131 16.41 -1.19 -11.66
CA TRP A 131 17.62 -1.98 -11.89
C TRP A 131 17.67 -2.49 -13.33
N PHE A 132 16.49 -2.85 -13.83
CA PHE A 132 16.30 -3.37 -15.16
C PHE A 132 14.94 -2.90 -15.70
N ASN A 133 14.93 -2.29 -16.86
CA ASN A 133 13.71 -1.80 -17.49
C ASN A 133 13.75 -2.09 -18.99
N ARG A 134 12.99 -3.10 -19.41
CA ARG A 134 12.83 -3.51 -20.80
C ARG A 134 11.37 -3.37 -21.23
N GLU A 135 11.14 -3.55 -22.52
CA GLU A 135 9.83 -3.36 -23.14
C GLU A 135 8.69 -4.16 -22.47
N HIS A 136 8.96 -5.40 -22.04
CA HIS A 136 7.97 -6.32 -21.48
C HIS A 136 8.19 -6.68 -20.03
N PHE A 137 9.34 -6.31 -19.45
CA PHE A 137 9.73 -6.71 -18.11
C PHE A 137 10.58 -5.65 -17.43
N GLY A 138 10.34 -5.44 -16.15
CA GLY A 138 11.13 -4.52 -15.33
C GLY A 138 11.37 -5.07 -13.92
N ILE A 139 12.52 -4.71 -13.34
CA ILE A 139 12.85 -4.94 -11.93
C ILE A 139 13.22 -3.60 -11.32
N TYR A 140 12.67 -3.31 -10.15
CA TYR A 140 12.90 -2.06 -9.46
C TYR A 140 12.85 -2.21 -7.94
N SER A 141 13.42 -1.24 -7.25
CA SER A 141 13.20 -0.98 -5.83
C SER A 141 12.32 0.24 -5.65
N LYS A 142 11.57 0.30 -4.55
CA LYS A 142 10.70 1.42 -4.22
C LYS A 142 10.90 1.85 -2.77
N LEU A 143 10.92 3.16 -2.55
CA LEU A 143 10.89 3.77 -1.23
C LEU A 143 9.81 4.85 -1.21
N SER A 144 8.96 4.80 -0.19
CA SER A 144 7.93 5.82 0.04
C SER A 144 7.93 6.24 1.49
N LEU A 145 7.77 7.53 1.74
CA LEU A 145 7.72 8.13 3.07
C LEU A 145 6.59 9.17 3.13
N GLY A 146 5.88 9.22 4.23
CA GLY A 146 4.76 10.13 4.40
C GLY A 146 4.08 10.04 5.75
N LEU A 147 2.78 10.25 5.76
CA LEU A 147 1.95 10.29 6.95
C LEU A 147 0.66 9.50 6.74
N THR A 148 0.19 8.84 7.79
CA THR A 148 -1.12 8.20 7.88
C THR A 148 -1.89 8.75 9.07
N LEU A 149 -3.21 8.81 8.93
CA LEU A 149 -4.13 9.15 10.01
C LEU A 149 -4.79 7.87 10.51
N ALA A 150 -4.62 7.55 11.79
CA ALA A 150 -5.42 6.52 12.45
C ALA A 150 -6.69 7.18 12.99
N ILE A 151 -7.85 6.87 12.41
CA ILE A 151 -9.14 7.44 12.78
C ILE A 151 -9.99 6.34 13.39
N ASN A 152 -10.28 6.44 14.69
CA ASN A 152 -11.15 5.48 15.38
C ASN A 152 -12.64 5.87 15.22
N GLY A 153 -13.55 4.95 15.61
CA GLY A 153 -14.99 5.17 15.53
C GLY A 153 -15.52 6.33 16.39
N GLN A 154 -14.71 6.87 17.30
CA GLN A 154 -15.05 8.05 18.14
C GLN A 154 -14.55 9.37 17.52
N CYS A 155 -14.09 9.33 16.25
CA CYS A 155 -13.53 10.47 15.52
C CYS A 155 -12.24 11.04 16.15
N GLU A 156 -11.55 10.29 16.98
CA GLU A 156 -10.20 10.64 17.38
C GLU A 156 -9.24 10.30 16.26
N ALA A 157 -8.44 11.28 15.85
CA ALA A 157 -7.45 11.12 14.78
C ALA A 157 -6.04 11.23 15.36
N LYS A 158 -5.21 10.21 15.13
CA LYS A 158 -3.79 10.21 15.48
C LYS A 158 -2.95 10.20 14.21
N LEU A 159 -2.03 11.15 14.11
CA LEU A 159 -1.07 11.21 13.01
C LEU A 159 0.09 10.27 13.30
N ILE A 160 0.41 9.40 12.34
CA ILE A 160 1.47 8.39 12.46
C ILE A 160 2.36 8.48 11.21
N PRO A 161 3.69 8.33 11.32
CA PRO A 161 4.55 8.20 10.14
C PRO A 161 4.13 7.03 9.27
N ALA A 162 4.09 7.26 7.95
CA ALA A 162 3.83 6.24 6.94
C ALA A 162 5.10 5.96 6.14
N PHE A 163 5.35 4.70 5.85
CA PHE A 163 6.45 4.31 4.99
C PHE A 163 6.09 3.07 4.18
N GLN A 164 6.78 2.88 3.07
CA GLN A 164 6.80 1.63 2.31
C GLN A 164 8.17 1.46 1.68
N THR A 165 8.78 0.33 1.91
CA THR A 165 10.01 -0.06 1.24
C THR A 165 9.82 -1.39 0.53
N SER A 166 10.25 -1.47 -0.73
CA SER A 166 10.25 -2.70 -1.51
C SER A 166 11.65 -2.87 -2.11
N ALA A 167 12.38 -3.88 -1.64
CA ALA A 167 13.75 -4.11 -2.08
C ALA A 167 13.80 -4.62 -3.52
N VAL A 168 12.92 -5.55 -3.85
CA VAL A 168 12.81 -6.14 -5.19
C VAL A 168 11.35 -6.22 -5.57
N SER A 169 11.03 -5.63 -6.72
CA SER A 169 9.71 -5.64 -7.31
C SER A 169 9.82 -5.93 -8.80
N MET A 170 8.82 -6.58 -9.34
CA MET A 170 8.78 -6.97 -10.75
C MET A 170 7.56 -6.40 -11.44
N GLU A 171 7.73 -6.03 -12.69
CA GLU A 171 6.63 -5.63 -13.56
C GLU A 171 6.73 -6.31 -14.91
N PHE A 172 5.57 -6.62 -15.49
CA PHE A 172 5.47 -7.33 -16.76
C PHE A 172 4.25 -6.88 -17.55
N GLY A 173 4.38 -6.84 -18.86
CA GLY A 173 3.30 -6.43 -19.76
C GLY A 173 3.79 -5.71 -21.00
N GLY A 174 2.95 -4.83 -21.54
CA GLY A 174 3.25 -4.02 -22.71
C GLY A 174 3.98 -2.71 -22.38
N LYS A 175 4.17 -1.85 -23.37
CA LYS A 175 4.80 -0.53 -23.18
C LYS A 175 3.96 0.38 -22.28
N ALA A 176 2.67 0.46 -22.53
CA ALA A 176 1.77 1.35 -21.81
C ALA A 176 1.16 0.70 -20.55
N LEU A 177 0.68 -0.54 -20.65
CA LEU A 177 0.00 -1.24 -19.55
C LEU A 177 0.86 -2.40 -19.05
N ARG A 178 1.15 -2.39 -17.74
CA ARG A 178 1.87 -3.47 -17.05
C ARG A 178 1.20 -3.87 -15.76
N GLY A 179 1.23 -5.17 -15.47
CA GLY A 179 1.02 -5.69 -14.12
C GLY A 179 2.31 -5.61 -13.31
N PHE A 180 2.20 -5.49 -12.00
CA PHE A 180 3.36 -5.54 -11.11
C PHE A 180 3.09 -6.33 -9.85
N LEU A 181 4.17 -6.87 -9.31
CA LEU A 181 4.24 -7.54 -8.02
C LEU A 181 5.35 -6.87 -7.22
N GLU A 182 4.99 -6.34 -6.06
CA GLU A 182 5.94 -5.75 -5.12
C GLU A 182 5.97 -6.59 -3.84
N THR A 183 7.17 -6.89 -3.37
CA THR A 183 7.42 -7.47 -2.06
C THR A 183 8.13 -6.44 -1.20
N GLY A 184 7.57 -6.13 -0.04
CA GLY A 184 8.11 -5.04 0.76
C GLY A 184 7.62 -5.05 2.19
N CYS A 185 7.76 -3.92 2.85
CA CYS A 185 7.27 -3.70 4.20
C CYS A 185 6.78 -2.27 4.35
N GLY A 186 5.63 -2.09 4.99
CA GLY A 186 5.06 -0.78 5.27
C GLY A 186 3.54 -0.72 5.07
N ASN A 187 3.05 0.49 4.76
CA ASN A 187 1.61 0.78 4.65
C ASN A 187 0.93 0.15 3.43
N GLN A 188 1.68 -0.25 2.40
CA GLN A 188 1.12 -0.99 1.27
C GLN A 188 1.13 -2.51 1.47
N GLY A 189 1.79 -3.00 2.51
CA GLY A 189 1.85 -4.42 2.87
C GLY A 189 3.12 -5.13 2.40
N LEU A 190 3.22 -6.40 2.82
CA LEU A 190 4.31 -7.30 2.45
C LEU A 190 4.24 -7.73 0.99
N LEU A 191 3.03 -7.99 0.51
CA LEU A 191 2.74 -8.38 -0.86
C LEU A 191 1.76 -7.39 -1.46
N ASN A 192 2.14 -6.74 -2.54
CA ASN A 192 1.34 -5.76 -3.23
C ASN A 192 1.25 -6.10 -4.72
N LEU A 193 0.03 -6.24 -5.22
CA LEU A 193 -0.28 -6.56 -6.61
C LEU A 193 -1.01 -5.38 -7.24
N GLY A 194 -0.66 -5.05 -8.47
CA GLY A 194 -1.30 -3.94 -9.13
C GLY A 194 -1.10 -3.89 -10.63
N MET A 195 -1.69 -2.86 -11.19
CA MET A 195 -1.56 -2.51 -12.60
C MET A 195 -1.14 -1.05 -12.72
N LYS A 196 -0.32 -0.76 -13.70
CA LYS A 196 0.12 0.58 -14.03
C LYS A 196 -0.13 0.89 -15.50
N TYR A 197 -0.36 2.17 -15.75
CA TYR A 197 -0.49 2.72 -17.09
C TYR A 197 0.48 3.90 -17.24
N SER A 198 1.26 3.87 -18.31
CA SER A 198 2.26 4.90 -18.63
C SER A 198 1.84 5.65 -19.89
N PHE A 199 1.90 7.01 -19.85
CA PHE A 199 1.46 7.90 -20.93
C PHE A 199 2.30 9.17 -21.00
#